data_d8b695c221e2417d83e77953f30004c2
#
_entry.id   d8b695c221e2417d83e77953f30004c2
#
_cell.length_a   1.000
_cell.length_b   1.000
_cell.length_c   1.000
_cell.angle_alpha   90.00
_cell.angle_beta   90.00
_cell.angle_gamma   90.00
#
_symmetry.space_group_name_H-M   'P 1'
#
loop_
_entity.id
_entity.type
_entity.pdbx_description
1 polymer ?
#
loop_
_entity_poly.entity_id
_entity_poly.type
_entity_poly.pdbx_seq_one_letter_code
_entity_poly.pdbx_strand_id
1 'polypeptide(L)'
;MLPAVFSRTEAAAAGVTVERLRAPDVRSVVRGLYARADAEILESDVVAALTKNDPRVAACGPTASRLWGFPQKIGARAWKFTDPASRIHLTNSTVRRRNTKKLRWRSLDLTASDVAEVGDARLTSRVRTWLDLAATLSTDDLTEIGDHLVRMPRAMFEGRSSPHATLDQLRQAVLHHHGRGALRLRHSLEDIRIGSDSPAETRLRLGVLRSGLPVPLLNTAIRDDGIWLGEPDLSWPQWKVCVEHEGPTHLTKKQQEEDIGRTELRNAEGWIEVRTVAKDLRNSCARGTERIATALRRHGWQG
;
A
#
# COMPACT_ATOMS: atom_id res chain seq x y z
N MET A 1 3.44 -7.11 -33.64
CA MET A 1 2.13 -7.27 -32.95
C MET A 1 1.87 -6.00 -32.14
N LEU A 2 0.65 -5.42 -32.18
CA LEU A 2 0.30 -4.26 -31.37
C LEU A 2 0.12 -4.67 -29.89
N PRO A 3 0.52 -3.80 -28.93
CA PRO A 3 0.24 -4.02 -27.50
C PRO A 3 -1.26 -3.97 -27.20
N ALA A 4 -1.66 -4.36 -25.98
CA ALA A 4 -3.07 -4.37 -25.56
C ALA A 4 -3.71 -2.96 -25.67
N VAL A 5 -2.96 -1.91 -25.33
CA VAL A 5 -3.31 -0.50 -25.54
C VAL A 5 -2.22 0.12 -26.41
N PHE A 6 -2.61 0.74 -27.51
CA PHE A 6 -1.69 1.30 -28.51
C PHE A 6 -2.11 2.70 -28.95
N SER A 7 -1.14 3.49 -29.34
CA SER A 7 -1.34 4.83 -29.89
C SER A 7 -1.66 4.77 -31.39
N ARG A 8 -2.17 5.90 -31.91
CA ARG A 8 -2.36 6.06 -33.36
C ARG A 8 -1.04 5.92 -34.12
N THR A 9 0.08 6.38 -33.57
CA THR A 9 1.39 6.28 -34.17
C THR A 9 1.85 4.83 -34.29
N GLU A 10 1.69 4.05 -33.21
CA GLU A 10 2.02 2.61 -33.21
C GLU A 10 1.13 1.83 -34.19
N ALA A 11 -0.16 2.17 -34.26
CA ALA A 11 -1.07 1.58 -35.23
C ALA A 11 -0.60 1.86 -36.67
N ALA A 12 -0.27 3.12 -37.01
CA ALA A 12 0.24 3.48 -38.32
C ALA A 12 1.56 2.77 -38.67
N ALA A 13 2.49 2.66 -37.71
CA ALA A 13 3.74 1.92 -37.89
C ALA A 13 3.51 0.42 -38.12
N ALA A 14 2.40 -0.13 -37.64
CA ALA A 14 1.96 -1.52 -37.86
C ALA A 14 1.08 -1.67 -39.11
N GLY A 15 0.94 -0.64 -39.97
CA GLY A 15 0.15 -0.66 -41.20
C GLY A 15 -1.36 -0.55 -40.98
N VAL A 16 -1.82 -0.17 -39.79
CA VAL A 16 -3.25 -0.01 -39.47
C VAL A 16 -3.71 1.40 -39.88
N THR A 17 -4.69 1.48 -40.79
CA THR A 17 -5.22 2.75 -41.28
C THR A 17 -6.15 3.43 -40.26
N VAL A 18 -6.44 4.72 -40.46
CA VAL A 18 -7.34 5.50 -39.61
C VAL A 18 -8.79 4.97 -39.66
N GLU A 19 -9.20 4.51 -40.85
CA GLU A 19 -10.51 3.88 -41.07
C GLU A 19 -10.63 2.59 -40.23
N ARG A 20 -9.55 1.79 -40.20
CA ARG A 20 -9.49 0.55 -39.41
C ARG A 20 -9.61 0.80 -37.93
N LEU A 21 -9.13 1.94 -37.40
CA LEU A 21 -9.29 2.34 -36.01
C LEU A 21 -10.74 2.70 -35.59
N ARG A 22 -11.63 2.85 -36.60
CA ARG A 22 -13.08 3.10 -36.36
C ARG A 22 -13.92 1.85 -36.47
N ALA A 23 -13.33 0.71 -36.75
CA ALA A 23 -14.05 -0.54 -36.90
C ALA A 23 -14.60 -1.03 -35.53
N PRO A 24 -15.72 -1.81 -35.51
CA PRO A 24 -16.40 -2.21 -34.27
C PRO A 24 -15.56 -3.05 -33.32
N ASP A 25 -14.53 -3.74 -33.81
CA ASP A 25 -13.60 -4.55 -33.02
C ASP A 25 -12.42 -3.74 -32.44
N VAL A 26 -12.43 -2.41 -32.62
CA VAL A 26 -11.50 -1.48 -31.99
C VAL A 26 -12.27 -0.49 -31.14
N ARG A 27 -11.84 -0.27 -29.90
CA ARG A 27 -12.41 0.73 -29.00
C ARG A 27 -11.42 1.81 -28.64
N SER A 28 -11.89 3.04 -28.50
CA SER A 28 -11.09 4.15 -27.96
C SER A 28 -10.96 4.02 -26.46
N VAL A 29 -9.74 4.05 -25.93
CA VAL A 29 -9.43 4.00 -24.49
C VAL A 29 -9.46 5.42 -23.91
N VAL A 30 -8.62 6.28 -24.44
CA VAL A 30 -8.62 7.74 -24.27
C VAL A 30 -8.26 8.37 -25.62
N ARG A 31 -8.34 9.69 -25.73
CA ARG A 31 -8.02 10.37 -26.99
C ARG A 31 -6.62 9.98 -27.49
N GLY A 32 -6.57 9.36 -28.66
CA GLY A 32 -5.34 8.93 -29.32
C GLY A 32 -4.80 7.57 -28.87
N LEU A 33 -5.46 6.88 -27.96
CA LEU A 33 -5.17 5.50 -27.56
C LEU A 33 -6.35 4.57 -27.86
N TYR A 34 -6.03 3.41 -28.32
CA TYR A 34 -6.96 2.39 -28.80
C TYR A 34 -6.61 1.03 -28.20
N ALA A 35 -7.59 0.14 -28.18
CA ALA A 35 -7.43 -1.27 -27.82
C ALA A 35 -8.37 -2.11 -28.67
N ARG A 36 -8.15 -3.41 -28.78
CA ARG A 36 -9.15 -4.33 -29.34
C ARG A 36 -10.38 -4.33 -28.44
N ALA A 37 -11.56 -4.51 -29.04
CA ALA A 37 -12.81 -4.49 -28.29
C ALA A 37 -12.92 -5.63 -27.25
N ASP A 38 -12.31 -6.79 -27.55
CA ASP A 38 -12.27 -7.98 -26.71
C ASP A 38 -11.12 -7.99 -25.70
N ALA A 39 -10.15 -7.06 -25.78
CA ALA A 39 -8.99 -7.06 -24.90
C ALA A 39 -9.38 -6.64 -23.48
N GLU A 40 -8.82 -7.32 -22.50
CA GLU A 40 -8.76 -6.79 -21.13
C GLU A 40 -7.82 -5.58 -21.11
N ILE A 41 -8.27 -4.47 -20.53
CA ILE A 41 -7.48 -3.24 -20.42
C ILE A 41 -7.07 -3.07 -18.97
N LEU A 42 -5.78 -3.22 -18.70
CA LEU A 42 -5.18 -2.98 -17.39
C LEU A 42 -4.79 -1.51 -17.24
N GLU A 43 -4.81 -1.02 -15.99
CA GLU A 43 -4.35 0.34 -15.69
C GLU A 43 -2.90 0.57 -16.11
N SER A 44 -2.04 -0.44 -15.92
CA SER A 44 -0.63 -0.44 -16.33
C SER A 44 -0.46 -0.21 -17.82
N ASP A 45 -1.28 -0.86 -18.66
CA ASP A 45 -1.18 -0.74 -20.13
C ASP A 45 -1.53 0.68 -20.58
N VAL A 46 -2.56 1.26 -19.97
CA VAL A 46 -2.95 2.65 -20.28
C VAL A 46 -1.86 3.64 -19.85
N VAL A 47 -1.28 3.43 -18.66
CA VAL A 47 -0.20 4.27 -18.15
C VAL A 47 1.04 4.14 -19.03
N ALA A 48 1.46 2.92 -19.38
CA ALA A 48 2.59 2.69 -20.28
C ALA A 48 2.40 3.42 -21.61
N ALA A 49 1.23 3.26 -22.26
CA ALA A 49 0.93 3.93 -23.52
C ALA A 49 0.91 5.47 -23.41
N LEU A 50 0.53 6.03 -22.24
CA LEU A 50 0.49 7.48 -22.02
C LEU A 50 1.86 8.08 -21.68
N THR A 51 2.78 7.30 -21.10
CA THR A 51 4.05 7.81 -20.57
C THR A 51 5.25 7.47 -21.45
N LYS A 52 5.17 6.41 -22.26
CA LYS A 52 6.24 5.87 -23.10
C LYS A 52 6.93 6.91 -24.00
N ASN A 53 6.15 7.79 -24.62
CA ASN A 53 6.65 8.70 -25.64
C ASN A 53 6.90 10.14 -25.16
N ASP A 54 6.66 10.44 -23.88
CA ASP A 54 6.92 11.76 -23.30
C ASP A 54 7.60 11.61 -21.94
N PRO A 55 8.92 11.77 -21.85
CA PRO A 55 9.67 11.60 -20.61
C PRO A 55 9.26 12.57 -19.48
N ARG A 56 8.51 13.62 -19.83
CA ARG A 56 7.99 14.59 -18.87
C ARG A 56 6.67 14.13 -18.23
N VAL A 57 6.07 13.04 -18.75
CA VAL A 57 4.81 12.50 -18.25
C VAL A 57 5.08 11.30 -17.36
N ALA A 58 4.47 11.30 -16.19
CA ALA A 58 4.46 10.16 -15.28
C ALA A 58 3.07 9.99 -14.64
N ALA A 59 2.71 8.77 -14.28
CA ALA A 59 1.56 8.55 -13.42
C ALA A 59 1.88 8.99 -12.00
N CYS A 60 0.90 9.57 -11.30
CA CYS A 60 1.10 10.15 -9.95
C CYS A 60 -0.09 9.86 -9.04
N GLY A 61 0.07 10.15 -7.76
CA GLY A 61 -0.97 10.05 -6.73
C GLY A 61 -1.71 8.70 -6.74
N PRO A 62 -3.08 8.67 -6.83
CA PRO A 62 -3.82 7.41 -6.72
C PRO A 62 -3.47 6.35 -7.77
N THR A 63 -3.11 6.75 -9.00
CA THR A 63 -2.69 5.81 -10.05
C THR A 63 -1.34 5.20 -9.71
N ALA A 64 -0.34 6.01 -9.40
CA ALA A 64 0.98 5.49 -8.99
C ALA A 64 0.87 4.61 -7.74
N SER A 65 0.05 5.01 -6.75
CA SER A 65 -0.23 4.23 -5.55
C SER A 65 -0.75 2.81 -5.85
N ARG A 66 -1.73 2.68 -6.75
CA ARG A 66 -2.25 1.36 -7.17
C ARG A 66 -1.21 0.53 -7.89
N LEU A 67 -0.46 1.14 -8.80
CA LEU A 67 0.58 0.45 -9.57
C LEU A 67 1.77 0.04 -8.71
N TRP A 68 2.06 0.78 -7.63
CA TRP A 68 3.05 0.39 -6.62
C TRP A 68 2.55 -0.68 -5.65
N GLY A 69 1.26 -1.03 -5.67
CA GLY A 69 0.65 -1.95 -4.71
C GLY A 69 0.62 -1.40 -3.28
N PHE A 70 0.51 -0.08 -3.12
CA PHE A 70 0.39 0.51 -1.78
C PHE A 70 -0.87 0.02 -1.08
N PRO A 71 -0.84 -0.10 0.26
CA PRO A 71 -2.04 -0.36 1.03
C PRO A 71 -3.16 0.61 0.64
N GLN A 72 -4.29 0.06 0.24
CA GLN A 72 -5.45 0.85 -0.13
C GLN A 72 -6.41 0.90 1.04
N LYS A 73 -7.02 2.05 1.26
CA LYS A 73 -8.10 2.18 2.24
C LYS A 73 -9.17 1.11 2.00
N ILE A 74 -9.66 0.48 3.06
CA ILE A 74 -10.75 -0.50 2.97
C ILE A 74 -11.90 0.12 2.18
N GLY A 75 -12.29 -0.51 1.06
CA GLY A 75 -13.31 0.00 0.15
C GLY A 75 -12.79 0.92 -0.96
N ALA A 76 -11.48 1.18 -1.05
CA ALA A 76 -10.93 1.86 -2.22
C ALA A 76 -11.20 1.02 -3.48
N ARG A 77 -11.81 1.65 -4.46
CA ARG A 77 -12.15 0.98 -5.72
C ARG A 77 -10.90 0.67 -6.53
N ALA A 78 -10.72 -0.58 -6.90
CA ALA A 78 -9.78 -0.95 -7.94
C ALA A 78 -10.13 -0.17 -9.24
N TRP A 79 -9.11 0.24 -9.98
CA TRP A 79 -9.34 0.86 -11.27
C TRP A 79 -9.99 -0.14 -12.24
N LYS A 80 -11.03 0.29 -12.93
CA LYS A 80 -11.69 -0.48 -13.99
C LYS A 80 -11.92 0.42 -15.19
N PHE A 81 -11.54 -0.03 -16.37
CA PHE A 81 -11.73 0.73 -17.60
C PHE A 81 -13.21 1.10 -17.84
N THR A 82 -14.12 0.20 -17.53
CA THR A 82 -15.57 0.36 -17.70
C THR A 82 -16.21 1.26 -16.64
N ASP A 83 -15.54 1.53 -15.52
CA ASP A 83 -16.07 2.42 -14.49
C ASP A 83 -15.87 3.90 -14.88
N PRO A 84 -16.96 4.68 -15.04
CA PRO A 84 -16.85 6.10 -15.36
C PRO A 84 -16.15 6.94 -14.28
N ALA A 85 -16.12 6.47 -13.04
CA ALA A 85 -15.44 7.13 -11.93
C ALA A 85 -13.93 6.82 -11.90
N SER A 86 -13.49 5.76 -12.56
CA SER A 86 -12.08 5.38 -12.64
C SER A 86 -11.30 6.35 -13.53
N ARG A 87 -10.26 6.96 -12.97
CA ARG A 87 -9.43 7.96 -13.65
C ARG A 87 -7.96 7.61 -13.52
N ILE A 88 -7.21 7.90 -14.58
CA ILE A 88 -5.74 7.87 -14.57
C ILE A 88 -5.25 9.24 -14.13
N HIS A 89 -4.45 9.28 -13.10
CA HIS A 89 -3.80 10.49 -12.60
C HIS A 89 -2.39 10.57 -13.17
N LEU A 90 -2.12 11.67 -13.85
CA LEU A 90 -0.86 11.94 -14.52
C LEU A 90 -0.31 13.28 -14.08
N THR A 91 1.00 13.42 -14.19
CA THR A 91 1.69 14.70 -14.08
C THR A 91 2.45 15.02 -15.35
N ASN A 92 2.64 16.30 -15.63
CA ASN A 92 3.58 16.80 -16.61
C ASN A 92 4.28 18.01 -16.00
N SER A 93 5.61 17.99 -15.98
CA SER A 93 6.42 19.03 -15.32
C SER A 93 6.49 20.34 -16.11
N THR A 94 6.20 20.33 -17.41
CA THR A 94 6.44 21.49 -18.29
C THR A 94 5.17 22.08 -18.91
N VAL A 95 4.13 21.28 -19.11
CA VAL A 95 2.93 21.71 -19.85
C VAL A 95 1.68 21.43 -19.02
N ARG A 96 0.89 22.49 -18.78
CA ARG A 96 -0.42 22.35 -18.16
C ARG A 96 -1.40 21.69 -19.14
N ARG A 97 -1.84 20.47 -18.84
CA ARG A 97 -2.80 19.72 -19.65
C ARG A 97 -4.21 19.78 -19.07
N ARG A 98 -5.21 19.71 -19.95
CA ARG A 98 -6.63 19.74 -19.55
C ARG A 98 -7.07 18.38 -19.02
N ASN A 99 -7.82 18.40 -17.92
CA ASN A 99 -8.51 17.22 -17.40
C ASN A 99 -9.60 16.76 -18.38
N THR A 100 -9.81 15.45 -18.42
CA THR A 100 -10.90 14.82 -19.18
C THR A 100 -11.74 13.93 -18.25
N LYS A 101 -12.75 13.25 -18.80
CA LYS A 101 -13.54 12.28 -17.99
C LYS A 101 -12.67 11.14 -17.46
N LYS A 102 -11.65 10.70 -18.21
CA LYS A 102 -10.77 9.56 -17.88
C LYS A 102 -9.40 9.96 -17.32
N LEU A 103 -8.92 11.18 -17.61
CA LEU A 103 -7.58 11.63 -17.21
C LEU A 103 -7.64 12.82 -16.25
N ARG A 104 -6.83 12.77 -15.21
CA ARG A 104 -6.57 13.87 -14.27
C ARG A 104 -5.11 14.26 -14.36
N TRP A 105 -4.87 15.52 -14.73
CA TRP A 105 -3.54 16.11 -14.85
C TRP A 105 -3.22 16.98 -13.66
N ARG A 106 -2.03 16.81 -13.12
CA ARG A 106 -1.43 17.67 -12.10
C ARG A 106 -0.16 18.30 -12.67
N SER A 107 0.13 19.52 -12.26
CA SER A 107 1.43 20.12 -12.48
C SER A 107 2.23 19.89 -11.20
N LEU A 108 3.26 19.06 -11.26
CA LEU A 108 4.15 18.75 -10.16
C LEU A 108 5.56 19.10 -10.62
N ASP A 109 6.30 19.75 -9.73
CA ASP A 109 7.74 19.92 -9.90
C ASP A 109 8.40 18.60 -9.49
N LEU A 110 9.05 17.93 -10.46
CA LEU A 110 9.66 16.62 -10.32
C LEU A 110 11.14 16.70 -10.62
N THR A 111 11.95 16.18 -9.74
CA THR A 111 13.35 15.86 -9.99
C THR A 111 13.48 14.50 -10.67
N ALA A 112 14.66 14.16 -11.16
CA ALA A 112 14.92 12.82 -11.72
C ALA A 112 14.68 11.70 -10.70
N SER A 113 14.96 11.91 -9.42
CA SER A 113 14.73 10.95 -8.34
C SER A 113 13.25 10.79 -7.96
N ASP A 114 12.40 11.72 -8.38
CA ASP A 114 10.96 11.64 -8.16
C ASP A 114 10.24 10.73 -9.15
N VAL A 115 10.93 10.22 -10.17
CA VAL A 115 10.34 9.37 -11.22
C VAL A 115 11.03 8.02 -11.23
N ALA A 116 10.26 6.97 -11.42
CA ALA A 116 10.73 5.61 -11.60
C ALA A 116 10.05 4.98 -12.82
N GLU A 117 10.74 4.01 -13.43
CA GLU A 117 10.22 3.22 -14.55
C GLU A 117 9.89 1.80 -14.07
N VAL A 118 8.72 1.30 -14.48
CA VAL A 118 8.25 -0.05 -14.20
C VAL A 118 7.74 -0.64 -15.49
N GLY A 119 8.55 -1.50 -16.11
CA GLY A 119 8.35 -1.88 -17.51
C GLY A 119 8.35 -0.64 -18.39
N ASP A 120 7.35 -0.49 -19.25
CA ASP A 120 7.18 0.70 -20.13
C ASP A 120 6.45 1.87 -19.44
N ALA A 121 6.03 1.73 -18.19
CA ALA A 121 5.28 2.76 -17.46
C ALA A 121 6.21 3.64 -16.62
N ARG A 122 6.00 4.96 -16.67
CA ARG A 122 6.67 5.93 -15.79
C ARG A 122 5.73 6.36 -14.69
N LEU A 123 6.21 6.27 -13.46
CA LEU A 123 5.46 6.59 -12.23
C LEU A 123 6.25 7.60 -11.39
N THR A 124 5.56 8.40 -10.57
CA THR A 124 6.26 9.02 -9.45
C THR A 124 6.85 7.93 -8.55
N SER A 125 8.07 8.15 -8.04
CA SER A 125 8.75 7.21 -7.14
C SER A 125 7.87 6.87 -5.93
N ARG A 126 8.15 5.79 -5.22
CA ARG A 126 7.34 5.38 -4.07
C ARG A 126 7.26 6.49 -3.01
N VAL A 127 8.39 7.09 -2.66
CA VAL A 127 8.44 8.19 -1.67
C VAL A 127 7.67 9.40 -2.19
N ARG A 128 7.87 9.79 -3.46
CA ARG A 128 7.14 10.91 -4.06
C ARG A 128 5.63 10.65 -4.12
N THR A 129 5.23 9.43 -4.47
CA THR A 129 3.81 9.03 -4.46
C THR A 129 3.19 9.17 -3.07
N TRP A 130 3.90 8.74 -2.02
CA TRP A 130 3.46 8.92 -0.63
C TRP A 130 3.26 10.39 -0.27
N LEU A 131 4.22 11.27 -0.62
CA LEU A 131 4.08 12.72 -0.42
C LEU A 131 2.86 13.29 -1.16
N ASP A 132 2.65 12.91 -2.43
CA ASP A 132 1.53 13.39 -3.25
C ASP A 132 0.15 13.00 -2.70
N LEU A 133 0.06 11.87 -1.98
CA LEU A 133 -1.16 11.36 -1.35
C LEU A 133 -1.54 12.14 -0.09
N ALA A 134 -0.61 12.83 0.55
CA ALA A 134 -0.85 13.57 1.80
C ALA A 134 -1.91 14.66 1.68
N ALA A 135 -2.15 15.17 0.47
CA ALA A 135 -3.22 16.14 0.24
C ALA A 135 -4.64 15.58 0.46
N THR A 136 -4.81 14.25 0.40
CA THR A 136 -6.13 13.59 0.38
C THR A 136 -6.30 12.48 1.41
N LEU A 137 -5.23 11.84 1.86
CA LEU A 137 -5.29 10.76 2.84
C LEU A 137 -5.25 11.29 4.28
N SER A 138 -5.76 10.48 5.20
CA SER A 138 -5.62 10.72 6.64
C SER A 138 -4.19 10.44 7.10
N THR A 139 -3.84 10.88 8.31
CA THR A 139 -2.55 10.55 8.96
C THR A 139 -2.36 9.05 9.08
N ASP A 140 -3.41 8.32 9.48
CA ASP A 140 -3.36 6.85 9.63
C ASP A 140 -3.11 6.15 8.29
N ASP A 141 -3.83 6.53 7.23
CA ASP A 141 -3.60 5.96 5.89
C ASP A 141 -2.15 6.24 5.41
N LEU A 142 -1.60 7.42 5.74
CA LEU A 142 -0.20 7.77 5.43
C LEU A 142 0.80 6.97 6.27
N THR A 143 0.47 6.68 7.52
CA THR A 143 1.28 5.82 8.40
C THR A 143 1.29 4.38 7.89
N GLU A 144 0.13 3.85 7.45
CA GLU A 144 0.05 2.51 6.84
C GLU A 144 0.95 2.38 5.59
N ILE A 145 0.92 3.40 4.73
CA ILE A 145 1.81 3.43 3.55
C ILE A 145 3.27 3.59 3.98
N GLY A 146 3.54 4.43 4.98
CA GLY A 146 4.88 4.63 5.53
C GLY A 146 5.48 3.36 6.10
N ASP A 147 4.73 2.63 6.94
CA ASP A 147 5.13 1.32 7.47
C ASP A 147 5.41 0.33 6.34
N HIS A 148 4.53 0.26 5.33
CA HIS A 148 4.73 -0.58 4.14
C HIS A 148 6.03 -0.20 3.38
N LEU A 149 6.39 1.07 3.31
CA LEU A 149 7.61 1.51 2.63
C LEU A 149 8.88 1.11 3.38
N VAL A 150 8.87 1.22 4.71
CA VAL A 150 10.05 0.94 5.55
C VAL A 150 10.13 -0.51 6.03
N ARG A 151 9.11 -1.31 5.77
CA ARG A 151 9.03 -2.71 6.17
C ARG A 151 10.16 -3.53 5.55
N MET A 152 10.86 -4.31 6.38
CA MET A 152 11.81 -5.31 5.90
C MET A 152 11.02 -6.43 5.20
N PRO A 153 11.39 -6.80 3.97
CA PRO A 153 10.69 -7.85 3.26
C PRO A 153 10.99 -9.22 3.86
N ARG A 154 10.02 -10.13 3.74
CA ARG A 154 10.26 -11.55 3.96
C ARG A 154 10.86 -12.14 2.67
N ALA A 155 12.18 -12.18 2.59
CA ALA A 155 12.93 -12.50 1.35
C ALA A 155 12.47 -13.80 0.67
N MET A 156 12.04 -14.80 1.44
CA MET A 156 11.52 -16.07 0.91
C MET A 156 10.23 -15.93 0.09
N PHE A 157 9.45 -14.86 0.30
CA PHE A 157 8.14 -14.67 -0.33
C PHE A 157 8.08 -13.48 -1.29
N GLU A 158 8.96 -12.49 -1.14
CA GLU A 158 8.80 -11.21 -1.82
C GLU A 158 9.85 -10.94 -2.90
N GLY A 159 10.85 -11.79 -3.07
CA GLY A 159 11.89 -11.65 -4.10
C GLY A 159 12.75 -10.37 -3.95
N ARG A 160 12.72 -9.71 -2.79
CA ARG A 160 13.55 -8.55 -2.45
C ARG A 160 14.16 -8.73 -1.05
N SER A 161 15.29 -8.07 -0.79
CA SER A 161 16.03 -8.17 0.46
C SER A 161 16.12 -6.84 1.23
N SER A 162 15.60 -5.75 0.66
CA SER A 162 15.65 -4.42 1.25
C SER A 162 14.27 -3.75 1.28
N PRO A 163 14.00 -2.80 2.18
CA PRO A 163 12.77 -2.03 2.20
C PRO A 163 12.62 -1.20 0.93
N HIS A 164 11.43 -0.72 0.65
CA HIS A 164 11.18 0.19 -0.47
C HIS A 164 11.75 1.59 -0.25
N ALA A 165 11.86 2.00 1.00
CA ALA A 165 12.52 3.21 1.45
C ALA A 165 13.02 3.03 2.89
N THR A 166 14.05 3.78 3.27
CA THR A 166 14.48 3.86 4.66
C THR A 166 13.68 4.94 5.41
N LEU A 167 13.63 4.83 6.74
CA LEU A 167 13.00 5.85 7.57
C LEU A 167 13.67 7.24 7.37
N ASP A 168 14.98 7.26 7.16
CA ASP A 168 15.74 8.51 6.92
C ASP A 168 15.37 9.12 5.55
N GLN A 169 15.15 8.31 4.53
CA GLN A 169 14.65 8.81 3.25
C GLN A 169 13.26 9.45 3.40
N LEU A 170 12.36 8.85 4.19
CA LEU A 170 11.06 9.45 4.48
C LEU A 170 11.19 10.75 5.28
N ARG A 171 12.08 10.80 6.29
CA ARG A 171 12.36 12.01 7.07
C ARG A 171 12.86 13.15 6.18
N GLN A 172 13.83 12.88 5.32
CA GLN A 172 14.36 13.87 4.38
C GLN A 172 13.29 14.35 3.40
N ALA A 173 12.48 13.46 2.87
CA ALA A 173 11.39 13.82 1.97
C ALA A 173 10.36 14.73 2.65
N VAL A 174 9.97 14.45 3.89
CA VAL A 174 9.02 15.28 4.66
C VAL A 174 9.61 16.64 5.03
N LEU A 175 10.91 16.70 5.35
CA LEU A 175 11.60 17.95 5.68
C LEU A 175 11.51 18.97 4.53
N HIS A 176 11.64 18.49 3.30
CA HIS A 176 11.60 19.33 2.09
C HIS A 176 10.19 19.49 1.50
N HIS A 177 9.17 18.85 2.08
CA HIS A 177 7.81 18.93 1.58
C HIS A 177 7.03 20.08 2.24
N HIS A 178 6.75 21.13 1.46
CA HIS A 178 5.99 22.29 1.90
C HIS A 178 4.56 22.35 1.30
N GLY A 179 4.15 21.28 0.59
CA GLY A 179 2.86 21.20 -0.09
C GLY A 179 1.68 20.89 0.83
N ARG A 180 0.51 20.73 0.20
CA ARG A 180 -0.72 20.35 0.92
C ARG A 180 -0.54 19.00 1.63
N GLY A 181 -0.88 18.96 2.92
CA GLY A 181 -0.76 17.77 3.75
C GLY A 181 0.58 17.63 4.48
N ALA A 182 1.49 18.60 4.39
CA ALA A 182 2.78 18.57 5.08
C ALA A 182 2.66 18.28 6.59
N LEU A 183 1.67 18.85 7.28
CA LEU A 183 1.44 18.57 8.70
C LEU A 183 1.04 17.11 8.93
N ARG A 184 0.19 16.53 8.08
CA ARG A 184 -0.19 15.11 8.18
C ARG A 184 1.00 14.18 7.96
N LEU A 185 1.90 14.51 7.02
CA LEU A 185 3.15 13.76 6.81
C LEU A 185 4.05 13.80 8.04
N ARG A 186 4.20 14.95 8.68
CA ARG A 186 4.99 15.08 9.92
C ARG A 186 4.40 14.20 11.02
N HIS A 187 3.10 14.28 11.27
CA HIS A 187 2.43 13.42 12.27
C HIS A 187 2.52 11.94 11.91
N SER A 188 2.33 11.57 10.62
CA SER A 188 2.47 10.17 10.23
C SER A 188 3.90 9.66 10.43
N LEU A 189 4.90 10.51 10.18
CA LEU A 189 6.32 10.16 10.35
C LEU A 189 6.67 9.87 11.83
N GLU A 190 6.02 10.54 12.77
CA GLU A 190 6.14 10.27 14.21
C GLU A 190 5.65 8.86 14.57
N ASP A 191 4.66 8.37 13.84
CA ASP A 191 4.00 7.08 14.06
C ASP A 191 4.56 5.92 13.22
N ILE A 192 5.32 6.18 12.14
CA ILE A 192 5.88 5.14 11.27
C ILE A 192 6.88 4.29 12.03
N ARG A 193 6.75 2.96 11.93
CA ARG A 193 7.62 1.96 12.57
C ARG A 193 8.01 0.86 11.58
N ILE A 194 9.23 0.37 11.72
CA ILE A 194 9.65 -0.87 11.07
C ILE A 194 9.06 -2.03 11.89
N GLY A 195 8.52 -3.04 11.21
CA GLY A 195 8.03 -4.26 11.83
C GLY A 195 6.54 -4.54 11.66
N SER A 196 5.72 -3.61 11.15
CA SER A 196 4.34 -3.95 10.73
C SER A 196 4.35 -4.56 9.34
N ASP A 197 3.85 -5.78 9.19
CA ASP A 197 3.81 -6.50 7.93
C ASP A 197 2.54 -6.25 7.12
N SER A 198 1.49 -5.71 7.76
CA SER A 198 0.22 -5.41 7.11
C SER A 198 -0.41 -4.08 7.58
N PRO A 199 -1.32 -3.50 6.78
CA PRO A 199 -2.09 -2.32 7.20
C PRO A 199 -2.95 -2.56 8.44
N ALA A 200 -3.41 -3.79 8.66
CA ALA A 200 -4.21 -4.17 9.81
C ALA A 200 -3.40 -4.10 11.11
N GLU A 201 -2.16 -4.59 11.08
CA GLU A 201 -1.22 -4.50 12.21
C GLU A 201 -0.89 -3.03 12.52
N THR A 202 -0.61 -2.21 11.48
CA THR A 202 -0.40 -0.76 11.66
C THR A 202 -1.59 -0.11 12.36
N ARG A 203 -2.83 -0.37 11.89
CA ARG A 203 -4.05 0.17 12.52
C ARG A 203 -4.21 -0.26 13.96
N LEU A 204 -4.00 -1.55 14.23
CA LEU A 204 -4.12 -2.09 15.58
C LEU A 204 -3.08 -1.46 16.51
N ARG A 205 -1.83 -1.34 16.06
CA ARG A 205 -0.76 -0.65 16.78
C ARG A 205 -1.12 0.80 17.10
N LEU A 206 -1.62 1.56 16.11
CA LEU A 206 -2.07 2.93 16.33
C LEU A 206 -3.23 3.00 17.34
N GLY A 207 -4.17 2.07 17.27
CA GLY A 207 -5.26 1.96 18.23
C GLY A 207 -4.74 1.69 19.65
N VAL A 208 -3.80 0.77 19.80
CA VAL A 208 -3.12 0.44 21.07
C VAL A 208 -2.48 1.68 21.69
N LEU A 209 -1.67 2.41 20.92
CA LEU A 209 -0.97 3.61 21.38
C LEU A 209 -1.94 4.72 21.82
N ARG A 210 -2.99 4.96 21.04
CA ARG A 210 -4.02 5.98 21.35
C ARG A 210 -4.90 5.62 22.54
N SER A 211 -5.01 4.36 22.85
CA SER A 211 -5.73 3.88 24.04
C SER A 211 -4.90 3.95 25.32
N GLY A 212 -3.66 4.48 25.25
CA GLY A 212 -2.75 4.56 26.41
C GLY A 212 -2.18 3.21 26.84
N LEU A 213 -2.31 2.17 26.02
CA LEU A 213 -1.71 0.86 26.29
C LEU A 213 -0.20 0.91 26.07
N PRO A 214 0.58 0.04 26.73
CA PRO A 214 2.03 0.03 26.58
C PRO A 214 2.43 -0.26 25.13
N VAL A 215 3.59 0.29 24.71
CA VAL A 215 4.14 0.11 23.37
C VAL A 215 4.48 -1.36 23.13
N PRO A 216 3.94 -2.01 22.09
CA PRO A 216 4.25 -3.40 21.78
C PRO A 216 5.58 -3.56 21.04
N LEU A 217 6.17 -4.74 21.10
CA LEU A 217 7.10 -5.23 20.09
C LEU A 217 6.30 -5.67 18.86
N LEU A 218 6.88 -5.48 17.66
CA LEU A 218 6.22 -5.74 16.38
C LEU A 218 6.93 -6.89 15.64
N ASN A 219 6.19 -7.91 15.25
CA ASN A 219 6.71 -9.05 14.48
C ASN A 219 8.10 -9.53 14.98
N THR A 220 8.23 -9.60 16.30
CA THR A 220 9.48 -9.97 16.96
C THR A 220 9.35 -11.37 17.53
N ALA A 221 10.36 -12.21 17.26
CA ALA A 221 10.41 -13.55 17.81
C ALA A 221 10.36 -13.52 19.35
N ILE A 222 9.41 -14.24 19.92
CA ILE A 222 9.31 -14.42 21.38
C ILE A 222 9.83 -15.79 21.76
N ARG A 223 10.57 -15.82 22.88
CA ARG A 223 11.08 -17.04 23.51
C ARG A 223 10.80 -16.98 25.01
N ASP A 224 10.47 -18.11 25.57
CA ASP A 224 10.28 -18.28 27.01
C ASP A 224 11.10 -19.51 27.45
N ASP A 225 12.00 -19.36 28.40
CA ASP A 225 12.95 -20.38 28.84
C ASP A 225 13.67 -21.13 27.68
N GLY A 226 13.99 -20.40 26.60
CA GLY A 226 14.61 -20.96 25.40
C GLY A 226 13.65 -21.56 24.39
N ILE A 227 12.39 -21.77 24.74
CA ILE A 227 11.34 -22.30 23.86
C ILE A 227 10.90 -21.20 22.89
N TRP A 228 10.93 -21.51 21.58
CA TRP A 228 10.48 -20.57 20.56
C TRP A 228 8.95 -20.58 20.45
N LEU A 229 8.33 -19.43 20.67
CA LEU A 229 6.88 -19.25 20.69
C LEU A 229 6.32 -18.54 19.45
N GLY A 230 7.17 -18.26 18.45
CA GLY A 230 6.80 -17.63 17.19
C GLY A 230 7.06 -16.13 17.13
N GLU A 231 6.55 -15.50 16.09
CA GLU A 231 6.68 -14.06 15.81
C GLU A 231 5.28 -13.46 15.68
N PRO A 232 4.61 -13.12 16.79
CA PRO A 232 3.28 -12.53 16.76
C PRO A 232 3.32 -11.09 16.22
N ASP A 233 2.20 -10.61 15.67
CA ASP A 233 2.08 -9.25 15.12
C ASP A 233 2.43 -8.18 16.16
N LEU A 234 1.89 -8.33 17.38
CA LEU A 234 2.21 -7.47 18.54
C LEU A 234 2.50 -8.34 19.76
N SER A 235 3.46 -7.93 20.60
CA SER A 235 3.74 -8.64 21.84
C SER A 235 4.22 -7.74 22.98
N TRP A 236 3.95 -8.20 24.21
CA TRP A 236 4.43 -7.62 25.46
C TRP A 236 5.01 -8.74 26.33
N PRO A 237 6.28 -9.13 26.11
CA PRO A 237 6.89 -10.26 26.82
C PRO A 237 6.86 -10.13 28.35
N GLN A 238 7.00 -8.92 28.88
CA GLN A 238 6.96 -8.65 30.32
C GLN A 238 5.63 -9.00 30.98
N TRP A 239 4.54 -9.08 30.19
CA TRP A 239 3.21 -9.51 30.64
C TRP A 239 2.76 -10.80 29.97
N LYS A 240 3.62 -11.48 29.23
CA LYS A 240 3.28 -12.71 28.47
C LYS A 240 1.98 -12.57 27.68
N VAL A 241 1.79 -11.46 26.98
CA VAL A 241 0.64 -11.19 26.10
C VAL A 241 1.12 -11.01 24.67
N CYS A 242 0.43 -11.64 23.74
CA CYS A 242 0.66 -11.43 22.30
C CYS A 242 -0.66 -11.30 21.54
N VAL A 243 -0.58 -10.77 20.34
CA VAL A 243 -1.72 -10.53 19.46
C VAL A 243 -1.39 -11.05 18.07
N GLU A 244 -2.35 -11.74 17.46
CA GLU A 244 -2.35 -12.15 16.06
C GLU A 244 -3.57 -11.53 15.37
N HIS A 245 -3.38 -10.95 14.20
CA HIS A 245 -4.48 -10.45 13.38
C HIS A 245 -4.84 -11.43 12.27
N GLU A 246 -6.01 -12.02 12.36
CA GLU A 246 -6.50 -12.93 11.34
C GLU A 246 -7.02 -12.17 10.12
N GLY A 247 -6.24 -12.19 9.04
CA GLY A 247 -6.64 -11.72 7.71
C GLY A 247 -7.57 -12.72 7.00
N PRO A 248 -8.11 -12.34 5.83
CA PRO A 248 -8.99 -13.21 5.03
C PRO A 248 -8.27 -14.34 4.28
N THR A 249 -7.09 -14.76 4.72
CA THR A 249 -6.28 -15.79 4.05
C THR A 249 -6.81 -17.19 4.31
N HIS A 250 -6.94 -17.98 3.24
CA HIS A 250 -7.20 -19.43 3.33
C HIS A 250 -5.89 -20.13 3.68
N LEU A 251 -5.73 -20.52 4.94
CA LEU A 251 -4.61 -21.33 5.39
C LEU A 251 -4.72 -22.74 4.79
N THR A 252 -3.59 -23.34 4.41
CA THR A 252 -3.53 -24.77 4.12
C THR A 252 -3.70 -25.57 5.41
N LYS A 253 -4.06 -26.85 5.32
CA LYS A 253 -4.17 -27.73 6.51
C LYS A 253 -2.90 -27.72 7.36
N LYS A 254 -1.72 -27.79 6.71
CA LYS A 254 -0.43 -27.74 7.40
C LYS A 254 -0.24 -26.42 8.16
N GLN A 255 -0.55 -25.28 7.55
CA GLN A 255 -0.46 -23.99 8.20
C GLN A 255 -1.43 -23.86 9.38
N GLN A 256 -2.63 -24.47 9.29
CA GLN A 256 -3.59 -24.49 10.39
C GLN A 256 -3.07 -25.35 11.57
N GLU A 257 -2.49 -26.53 11.29
CA GLU A 257 -1.89 -27.39 12.31
C GLU A 257 -0.73 -26.70 13.02
N GLU A 258 0.15 -26.05 12.28
CA GLU A 258 1.27 -25.26 12.81
C GLU A 258 0.78 -24.09 13.68
N ASP A 259 -0.30 -23.43 13.28
CA ASP A 259 -0.88 -22.31 14.02
C ASP A 259 -1.53 -22.75 15.32
N ILE A 260 -2.28 -23.87 15.31
CA ILE A 260 -2.84 -24.48 16.51
C ILE A 260 -1.73 -24.88 17.48
N GLY A 261 -0.69 -25.57 16.99
CA GLY A 261 0.44 -25.97 17.83
C GLY A 261 1.17 -24.79 18.48
N ARG A 262 1.33 -23.66 17.77
CA ARG A 262 1.89 -22.44 18.38
C ARG A 262 1.01 -21.88 19.47
N THR A 263 -0.31 -21.85 19.27
CA THR A 263 -1.27 -21.38 20.27
C THR A 263 -1.26 -22.25 21.52
N GLU A 264 -1.24 -23.57 21.34
CA GLU A 264 -1.16 -24.54 22.45
C GLU A 264 0.13 -24.35 23.26
N LEU A 265 1.27 -24.16 22.55
CA LEU A 265 2.56 -23.95 23.18
C LEU A 265 2.60 -22.63 23.97
N ARG A 266 2.09 -21.52 23.39
CA ARG A 266 1.95 -20.23 24.07
C ARG A 266 1.13 -20.36 25.36
N ASN A 267 -0.01 -21.06 25.28
CA ASN A 267 -0.87 -21.30 26.44
C ASN A 267 -0.16 -22.13 27.53
N ALA A 268 0.57 -23.18 27.15
CA ALA A 268 1.33 -24.00 28.08
C ALA A 268 2.41 -23.20 28.83
N GLU A 269 3.04 -22.24 28.14
CA GLU A 269 4.03 -21.32 28.71
C GLU A 269 3.37 -20.13 29.47
N GLY A 270 2.07 -20.14 29.64
CA GLY A 270 1.32 -19.13 30.37
C GLY A 270 1.16 -17.80 29.62
N TRP A 271 1.24 -17.80 28.29
CA TRP A 271 0.95 -16.61 27.49
C TRP A 271 -0.54 -16.49 27.19
N ILE A 272 -1.04 -15.25 27.11
CA ILE A 272 -2.37 -14.96 26.57
C ILE A 272 -2.23 -14.51 25.13
N GLU A 273 -2.80 -15.27 24.19
CA GLU A 273 -2.91 -14.88 22.80
C GLU A 273 -4.27 -14.21 22.53
N VAL A 274 -4.26 -12.98 22.05
CA VAL A 274 -5.46 -12.24 21.63
C VAL A 274 -5.57 -12.28 20.12
N ARG A 275 -6.48 -13.08 19.58
CA ARG A 275 -6.77 -13.09 18.15
C ARG A 275 -7.72 -11.97 17.77
N THR A 276 -7.33 -11.12 16.82
CA THR A 276 -8.14 -10.02 16.30
C THR A 276 -8.55 -10.28 14.86
N VAL A 277 -9.67 -9.73 14.45
CA VAL A 277 -10.21 -9.85 13.09
C VAL A 277 -10.67 -8.48 12.58
N ALA A 278 -11.03 -8.37 11.32
CA ALA A 278 -11.42 -7.10 10.68
C ALA A 278 -12.46 -6.27 11.47
N LYS A 279 -13.39 -6.92 12.20
CA LYS A 279 -14.37 -6.20 13.06
C LYS A 279 -13.74 -5.51 14.25
N ASP A 280 -12.61 -6.02 14.74
CA ASP A 280 -11.89 -5.46 15.91
C ASP A 280 -11.11 -4.19 15.55
N LEU A 281 -10.89 -3.94 14.25
CA LEU A 281 -10.25 -2.73 13.73
C LEU A 281 -11.24 -1.56 13.48
N ARG A 282 -12.53 -1.78 13.66
CA ARG A 282 -13.55 -0.73 13.50
C ARG A 282 -13.50 0.26 14.67
N ASN A 283 -14.05 1.47 14.47
CA ASN A 283 -14.15 2.51 15.49
C ASN A 283 -12.81 2.75 16.22
N SER A 284 -11.77 3.04 15.45
CA SER A 284 -10.40 3.26 15.96
C SER A 284 -9.88 2.09 16.81
N CYS A 285 -10.22 0.87 16.43
CA CYS A 285 -9.83 -0.38 17.08
C CYS A 285 -10.36 -0.59 18.52
N ALA A 286 -11.42 0.14 18.91
CA ALA A 286 -11.92 0.14 20.30
C ALA A 286 -12.12 -1.28 20.87
N ARG A 287 -12.74 -2.19 20.09
CA ARG A 287 -12.95 -3.57 20.56
C ARG A 287 -11.64 -4.35 20.66
N GLY A 288 -10.73 -4.20 19.72
CA GLY A 288 -9.43 -4.87 19.73
C GLY A 288 -8.59 -4.41 20.93
N THR A 289 -8.50 -3.11 21.14
CA THR A 289 -7.73 -2.52 22.24
C THR A 289 -8.31 -2.87 23.61
N GLU A 290 -9.63 -2.97 23.77
CA GLU A 290 -10.24 -3.41 25.03
C GLU A 290 -9.92 -4.87 25.38
N ARG A 291 -9.92 -5.76 24.39
CA ARG A 291 -9.52 -7.16 24.57
C ARG A 291 -8.05 -7.27 24.96
N ILE A 292 -7.19 -6.47 24.33
CA ILE A 292 -5.76 -6.41 24.64
C ILE A 292 -5.56 -5.86 26.06
N ALA A 293 -6.23 -4.76 26.42
CA ALA A 293 -6.18 -4.19 27.78
C ALA A 293 -6.61 -5.21 28.84
N THR A 294 -7.66 -5.97 28.57
CA THR A 294 -8.14 -7.04 29.48
C THR A 294 -7.08 -8.13 29.67
N ALA A 295 -6.41 -8.56 28.59
CA ALA A 295 -5.32 -9.54 28.66
C ALA A 295 -4.13 -9.01 29.45
N LEU A 296 -3.70 -7.78 29.20
CA LEU A 296 -2.60 -7.12 29.90
C LEU A 296 -2.89 -6.98 31.40
N ARG A 297 -4.11 -6.55 31.77
CA ARG A 297 -4.51 -6.43 33.20
C ARG A 297 -4.53 -7.78 33.91
N ARG A 298 -4.97 -8.86 33.24
CA ARG A 298 -4.92 -10.23 33.80
C ARG A 298 -3.52 -10.67 34.16
N HIS A 299 -2.52 -10.16 33.45
CA HIS A 299 -1.10 -10.45 33.65
C HIS A 299 -0.35 -9.32 34.37
N GLY A 300 -1.08 -8.47 35.12
CA GLY A 300 -0.48 -7.53 36.07
C GLY A 300 -0.15 -6.13 35.55
N TRP A 301 -0.56 -5.78 34.33
CA TRP A 301 -0.48 -4.39 33.91
C TRP A 301 -1.51 -3.54 34.65
N GLN A 302 -1.07 -2.43 35.23
CA GLN A 302 -1.88 -1.57 36.12
C GLN A 302 -2.19 -0.19 35.55
N GLY A 303 -2.04 -0.01 34.23
CA GLY A 303 -2.25 1.28 33.57
C GLY A 303 -3.69 1.68 33.36
#